data_f945ee7f81ec8d28a34a96f7b5fa1972
#
_entry.id   f945ee7f81ec8d28a34a96f7b5fa1972
#
_cell.length_a   1.000
_cell.length_b   1.000
_cell.length_c   1.000
_cell.angle_alpha   90.00
_cell.angle_beta   90.00
_cell.angle_gamma   90.00
#
_symmetry.space_group_name_H-M   'P 1'
#
loop_
_entity.id
_entity.type
_entity.pdbx_description
1 polymer ?
#
loop_
_entity_poly.entity_id
_entity_poly.type
_entity_poly.pdbx_seq_one_letter_code
_entity_poly.pdbx_strand_id
1 'polypeptide(L)'
;MVQADPQDPVTHLHAYQDAINRGDADATAALFLDVARIEEEGVRYPSVRAVLDYLVGERAHIDLSDFHMRGQQVTCIYHEVSELDRVVGYPGSRRQADFTFSQNHIATLVIHRLDPQERQDAQRLITPFFTWIKTTHPAEWARMSQLSYESGATLARMARAWAASQSSP
;
A
#
# COMPACT_ATOMS: atom_id res chain seq x y z
N MET A 1 13.83 -36.29 -7.81
CA MET A 1 13.86 -34.89 -7.32
C MET A 1 12.86 -34.15 -8.20
N VAL A 2 11.63 -33.93 -7.72
CA VAL A 2 10.61 -33.16 -8.45
C VAL A 2 11.04 -31.70 -8.36
N GLN A 3 11.45 -31.13 -9.50
CA GLN A 3 11.70 -29.71 -9.60
C GLN A 3 10.34 -29.03 -9.39
N ALA A 4 10.19 -28.23 -8.33
CA ALA A 4 9.01 -27.41 -8.15
C ALA A 4 8.88 -26.53 -9.40
N ASP A 5 7.71 -26.59 -10.04
CA ASP A 5 7.36 -25.76 -11.17
C ASP A 5 7.57 -24.29 -10.76
N PRO A 6 8.38 -23.49 -11.48
CA PRO A 6 8.55 -22.09 -11.12
C PRO A 6 7.17 -21.45 -11.18
N GLN A 7 6.64 -21.04 -10.03
CA GLN A 7 5.36 -20.36 -9.99
C GLN A 7 5.43 -19.16 -10.93
N ASP A 8 4.47 -19.08 -11.84
CA ASP A 8 4.33 -17.96 -12.75
C ASP A 8 4.32 -16.64 -11.94
N PRO A 9 5.19 -15.67 -12.25
CA PRO A 9 5.27 -14.40 -11.54
C PRO A 9 3.92 -13.69 -11.39
N VAL A 10 3.04 -13.76 -12.37
CA VAL A 10 1.69 -13.14 -12.29
C VAL A 10 0.82 -13.86 -11.25
N THR A 11 0.88 -15.17 -11.19
CA THR A 11 0.20 -15.96 -10.14
C THR A 11 0.69 -15.54 -8.75
N HIS A 12 2.00 -15.29 -8.60
CA HIS A 12 2.58 -14.82 -7.35
C HIS A 12 2.09 -13.41 -6.97
N LEU A 13 1.92 -12.52 -7.96
CA LEU A 13 1.37 -11.18 -7.73
C LEU A 13 -0.11 -11.21 -7.36
N HIS A 14 -0.91 -12.13 -7.89
CA HIS A 14 -2.28 -12.34 -7.40
C HIS A 14 -2.30 -12.82 -5.95
N ALA A 15 -1.37 -13.71 -5.55
CA ALA A 15 -1.24 -14.12 -4.16
C ALA A 15 -0.87 -12.94 -3.23
N TYR A 16 0.01 -12.03 -3.70
CA TYR A 16 0.36 -10.79 -3.00
C TYR A 16 -0.87 -9.90 -2.81
N GLN A 17 -1.60 -9.60 -3.90
CA GLN A 17 -2.84 -8.83 -3.86
C GLN A 17 -3.86 -9.42 -2.88
N ASP A 18 -4.09 -10.73 -2.97
CA ASP A 18 -5.05 -11.42 -2.13
C ASP A 18 -4.66 -11.40 -0.64
N ALA A 19 -3.37 -11.53 -0.33
CA ALA A 19 -2.87 -11.50 1.05
C ALA A 19 -3.06 -10.10 1.67
N ILE A 20 -2.69 -9.03 0.97
CA ILE A 20 -2.94 -7.65 1.42
C ILE A 20 -4.44 -7.42 1.62
N ASN A 21 -5.27 -7.78 0.64
CA ASN A 21 -6.71 -7.53 0.68
C ASN A 21 -7.43 -8.31 1.79
N ARG A 22 -6.86 -9.44 2.24
CA ARG A 22 -7.32 -10.16 3.45
C ARG A 22 -6.77 -9.59 4.76
N GLY A 23 -5.84 -8.65 4.70
CA GLY A 23 -5.18 -8.11 5.88
C GLY A 23 -4.15 -9.06 6.50
N ASP A 24 -3.54 -9.93 5.71
CA ASP A 24 -2.57 -10.93 6.14
C ASP A 24 -1.13 -10.48 5.84
N ALA A 25 -0.56 -9.70 6.76
CA ALA A 25 0.80 -9.18 6.62
C ALA A 25 1.87 -10.28 6.62
N ASP A 26 1.64 -11.39 7.33
CA ASP A 26 2.60 -12.50 7.38
C ASP A 26 2.62 -13.27 6.06
N ALA A 27 1.45 -13.61 5.51
CA ALA A 27 1.35 -14.22 4.19
C ALA A 27 1.93 -13.31 3.10
N THR A 28 1.70 -12.00 3.20
CA THR A 28 2.25 -11.03 2.25
C THR A 28 3.77 -10.98 2.34
N ALA A 29 4.33 -10.90 3.55
CA ALA A 29 5.78 -10.85 3.76
C ALA A 29 6.48 -12.12 3.27
N ALA A 30 5.86 -13.28 3.40
CA ALA A 30 6.38 -14.56 2.92
C ALA A 30 6.58 -14.62 1.39
N LEU A 31 5.95 -13.72 0.63
CA LEU A 31 6.12 -13.61 -0.83
C LEU A 31 7.38 -12.82 -1.22
N PHE A 32 8.01 -12.13 -0.29
CA PHE A 32 9.23 -11.35 -0.50
C PHE A 32 10.48 -12.11 -0.04
N LEU A 33 11.63 -11.81 -0.66
CA LEU A 33 12.93 -12.20 -0.10
C LEU A 33 13.21 -11.43 1.20
N ASP A 34 13.97 -12.02 2.12
CA ASP A 34 14.43 -11.35 3.35
C ASP A 34 15.19 -10.05 3.09
N VAL A 35 15.90 -9.99 1.95
CA VAL A 35 16.67 -8.81 1.51
C VAL A 35 15.91 -7.95 0.49
N ALA A 36 14.61 -8.16 0.33
CA ALA A 36 13.81 -7.43 -0.64
C ALA A 36 13.75 -5.92 -0.36
N ARG A 37 13.38 -5.16 -1.37
CA ARG A 37 13.29 -3.69 -1.32
C ARG A 37 11.97 -3.19 -1.89
N ILE A 38 11.41 -2.19 -1.22
CA ILE A 38 10.32 -1.37 -1.76
C ILE A 38 10.84 0.05 -1.93
N GLU A 39 10.55 0.63 -3.09
CA GLU A 39 10.93 1.99 -3.46
C GLU A 39 9.74 2.68 -4.11
N GLU A 40 9.49 3.93 -3.75
CA GLU A 40 8.46 4.75 -4.35
C GLU A 40 9.04 6.12 -4.70
N GLU A 41 8.90 6.54 -5.97
CA GLU A 41 9.39 7.83 -6.47
C GLU A 41 10.88 8.08 -6.15
N GLY A 42 11.72 7.05 -6.21
CA GLY A 42 13.14 7.13 -5.87
C GLY A 42 13.45 7.13 -4.36
N VAL A 43 12.45 7.02 -3.51
CA VAL A 43 12.62 6.90 -2.06
C VAL A 43 12.53 5.45 -1.64
N ARG A 44 13.62 4.91 -1.11
CA ARG A 44 13.66 3.54 -0.57
C ARG A 44 13.11 3.51 0.85
N TYR A 45 12.16 2.60 1.08
CA TYR A 45 11.65 2.34 2.42
C TYR A 45 12.66 1.51 3.26
N PRO A 46 12.77 1.79 4.57
CA PRO A 46 13.76 1.13 5.43
C PRO A 46 13.45 -0.35 5.68
N SER A 47 12.20 -0.76 5.58
CA SER A 47 11.75 -2.12 5.85
C SER A 47 10.54 -2.48 5.00
N VAL A 48 10.64 -3.58 4.25
CA VAL A 48 9.50 -4.17 3.53
C VAL A 48 8.38 -4.52 4.51
N ARG A 49 8.73 -5.20 5.61
CA ARG A 49 7.75 -5.60 6.63
C ARG A 49 6.98 -4.41 7.20
N ALA A 50 7.64 -3.31 7.49
CA ALA A 50 6.96 -2.12 8.03
C ALA A 50 5.96 -1.50 7.03
N VAL A 51 6.28 -1.51 5.72
CA VAL A 51 5.35 -1.09 4.67
C VAL A 51 4.14 -2.00 4.60
N LEU A 52 4.34 -3.32 4.59
CA LEU A 52 3.24 -4.29 4.53
C LEU A 52 2.34 -4.23 5.78
N ASP A 53 2.93 -4.12 6.96
CA ASP A 53 2.20 -3.93 8.21
C ASP A 53 1.37 -2.64 8.18
N TYR A 54 1.92 -1.55 7.65
CA TYR A 54 1.21 -0.28 7.51
C TYR A 54 0.03 -0.41 6.56
N LEU A 55 0.20 -0.99 5.36
CA LEU A 55 -0.87 -1.20 4.37
C LEU A 55 -2.02 -2.03 4.95
N VAL A 56 -1.70 -3.09 5.67
CA VAL A 56 -2.70 -3.92 6.36
C VAL A 56 -3.41 -3.13 7.46
N GLY A 57 -2.67 -2.37 8.27
CA GLY A 57 -3.23 -1.54 9.33
C GLY A 57 -4.20 -0.47 8.82
N GLU A 58 -3.85 0.23 7.73
CA GLU A 58 -4.72 1.25 7.12
C GLU A 58 -5.86 0.66 6.27
N ARG A 59 -5.97 -0.66 6.21
CA ARG A 59 -6.97 -1.38 5.42
C ARG A 59 -6.90 -1.05 3.93
N ALA A 60 -5.69 -1.00 3.41
CA ALA A 60 -5.47 -0.83 1.99
C ALA A 60 -6.13 -1.98 1.22
N HIS A 61 -6.73 -1.64 0.10
CA HIS A 61 -7.18 -2.57 -0.92
C HIS A 61 -6.36 -2.33 -2.17
N ILE A 62 -5.77 -3.39 -2.70
CA ILE A 62 -4.91 -3.34 -3.88
C ILE A 62 -5.58 -4.09 -5.02
N ASP A 63 -5.53 -3.52 -6.21
CA ASP A 63 -5.91 -4.16 -7.47
C ASP A 63 -4.76 -4.03 -8.48
N LEU A 64 -4.29 -5.17 -8.98
CA LEU A 64 -3.21 -5.26 -9.96
C LEU A 64 -3.79 -5.63 -11.33
N SER A 65 -3.43 -4.88 -12.36
CA SER A 65 -3.90 -5.10 -13.72
C SER A 65 -2.83 -4.77 -14.76
N ASP A 66 -3.12 -5.04 -16.03
CA ASP A 66 -2.25 -4.71 -17.18
C ASP A 66 -0.82 -5.24 -17.02
N PHE A 67 -0.70 -6.54 -16.78
CA PHE A 67 0.59 -7.20 -16.56
C PHE A 67 1.43 -7.31 -17.83
N HIS A 68 2.67 -6.82 -17.77
CA HIS A 68 3.67 -6.96 -18.83
C HIS A 68 4.93 -7.63 -18.28
N MET A 69 5.24 -8.83 -18.77
CA MET A 69 6.36 -9.62 -18.28
C MET A 69 7.58 -9.52 -19.20
N ARG A 70 8.78 -9.34 -18.59
CA ARG A 70 10.09 -9.40 -19.26
C ARG A 70 11.07 -10.19 -18.40
N GLY A 71 11.24 -11.46 -18.70
CA GLY A 71 12.10 -12.34 -17.90
C GLY A 71 11.61 -12.44 -16.46
N GLN A 72 12.43 -11.99 -15.51
CA GLN A 72 12.12 -11.98 -14.08
C GLN A 72 11.45 -10.67 -13.60
N GLN A 73 11.07 -9.80 -14.51
CA GLN A 73 10.42 -8.54 -14.20
C GLN A 73 8.96 -8.55 -14.69
N VAL A 74 8.06 -8.06 -13.86
CA VAL A 74 6.66 -7.81 -14.20
C VAL A 74 6.34 -6.34 -13.92
N THR A 75 5.92 -5.63 -14.95
CA THR A 75 5.34 -4.28 -14.84
C THR A 75 3.82 -4.39 -14.87
N CYS A 76 3.14 -3.68 -13.99
CA CYS A 76 1.68 -3.66 -13.95
C CYS A 76 1.13 -2.32 -13.48
N ILE A 77 -0.17 -2.13 -13.61
CA ILE A 77 -0.90 -1.06 -12.93
C ILE A 77 -1.19 -1.51 -11.50
N TYR A 78 -0.83 -0.67 -10.56
CA TYR A 78 -1.04 -0.83 -9.13
C TYR A 78 -2.05 0.22 -8.68
N HIS A 79 -3.25 -0.20 -8.35
CA HIS A 79 -4.29 0.67 -7.82
C HIS A 79 -4.49 0.37 -6.33
N GLU A 80 -4.37 1.38 -5.50
CA GLU A 80 -4.47 1.28 -4.05
C GLU A 80 -5.54 2.24 -3.52
N VAL A 81 -6.42 1.72 -2.65
CA VAL A 81 -7.47 2.50 -1.97
C VAL A 81 -7.39 2.20 -0.48
N SER A 82 -7.03 3.18 0.32
CA SER A 82 -7.00 3.08 1.79
C SER A 82 -8.37 3.36 2.42
N GLU A 83 -8.51 3.14 3.72
CA GLU A 83 -9.70 3.54 4.48
C GLU A 83 -9.89 5.07 4.45
N LEU A 84 -8.80 5.83 4.54
CA LEU A 84 -8.86 7.28 4.42
C LEU A 84 -9.39 7.73 3.07
N ASP A 85 -8.92 7.12 1.98
CA ASP A 85 -9.37 7.44 0.62
C ASP A 85 -10.88 7.27 0.49
N ARG A 86 -11.42 6.15 0.99
CA ARG A 86 -12.87 5.88 0.97
C ARG A 86 -13.66 6.95 1.73
N VAL A 87 -13.15 7.36 2.89
CA VAL A 87 -13.82 8.35 3.75
C VAL A 87 -13.83 9.74 3.13
N VAL A 88 -12.72 10.16 2.49
CA VAL A 88 -12.64 11.50 1.87
C VAL A 88 -13.20 11.53 0.44
N GLY A 89 -13.64 10.38 -0.09
CA GLY A 89 -14.18 10.28 -1.45
C GLY A 89 -13.08 10.33 -2.53
N TYR A 90 -11.83 9.97 -2.18
CA TYR A 90 -10.76 9.84 -3.15
C TYR A 90 -10.81 8.45 -3.80
N PRO A 91 -10.71 8.33 -5.12
CA PRO A 91 -10.83 7.03 -5.80
C PRO A 91 -9.64 6.09 -5.60
N GLY A 92 -8.63 6.52 -4.85
CA GLY A 92 -7.38 5.80 -4.65
C GLY A 92 -6.28 6.23 -5.62
N SER A 93 -5.07 5.77 -5.34
CA SER A 93 -3.88 6.07 -6.14
C SER A 93 -3.68 5.03 -7.22
N ARG A 94 -3.53 5.46 -8.48
CA ARG A 94 -3.23 4.61 -9.62
C ARG A 94 -1.80 4.85 -10.09
N ARG A 95 -0.95 3.81 -10.00
CA ARG A 95 0.49 3.90 -10.20
C ARG A 95 0.96 2.79 -11.14
N GLN A 96 2.17 2.91 -11.68
CA GLN A 96 2.89 1.79 -12.28
C GLN A 96 3.74 1.12 -11.22
N ALA A 97 3.71 -0.21 -11.15
CA ALA A 97 4.59 -0.99 -10.31
C ALA A 97 5.47 -1.93 -11.14
N ASP A 98 6.76 -1.94 -10.81
CA ASP A 98 7.75 -2.83 -11.36
C ASP A 98 8.18 -3.83 -10.28
N PHE A 99 7.80 -5.09 -10.44
CA PHE A 99 8.21 -6.20 -9.59
C PHE A 99 9.36 -6.95 -10.24
N THR A 100 10.44 -7.17 -9.49
CA THR A 100 11.53 -8.06 -9.92
C THR A 100 11.54 -9.28 -9.04
N PHE A 101 11.63 -10.46 -9.66
CA PHE A 101 11.64 -11.74 -8.98
C PHE A 101 13.05 -12.32 -8.91
N SER A 102 13.34 -13.03 -7.83
CA SER A 102 14.52 -13.86 -7.66
C SER A 102 14.17 -15.05 -6.76
N GLN A 103 14.63 -16.25 -7.11
CA GLN A 103 14.35 -17.46 -6.33
C GLN A 103 12.84 -17.68 -6.03
N ASN A 104 11.99 -17.34 -7.00
CA ASN A 104 10.53 -17.39 -6.90
C ASN A 104 9.92 -16.48 -5.81
N HIS A 105 10.61 -15.42 -5.41
CA HIS A 105 10.12 -14.41 -4.47
C HIS A 105 10.28 -13.01 -5.05
N ILE A 106 9.53 -12.06 -4.56
CA ILE A 106 9.67 -10.65 -4.91
C ILE A 106 10.97 -10.14 -4.29
N ALA A 107 11.92 -9.74 -5.14
CA ALA A 107 13.18 -9.15 -4.72
C ALA A 107 13.11 -7.62 -4.64
N THR A 108 12.36 -7.00 -5.56
CA THR A 108 12.13 -5.55 -5.54
C THR A 108 10.71 -5.23 -5.99
N LEU A 109 10.16 -4.18 -5.39
CA LEU A 109 8.95 -3.49 -5.84
C LEU A 109 9.29 -2.01 -5.97
N VAL A 110 9.20 -1.48 -7.19
CA VAL A 110 9.38 -0.05 -7.48
C VAL A 110 8.06 0.52 -7.96
N ILE A 111 7.60 1.56 -7.30
CA ILE A 111 6.31 2.20 -7.59
C ILE A 111 6.55 3.59 -8.18
N HIS A 112 5.91 3.87 -9.31
CA HIS A 112 6.00 5.13 -10.04
C HIS A 112 4.61 5.76 -10.19
N ARG A 113 4.54 7.05 -10.00
CA ARG A 113 3.31 7.82 -10.25
C ARG A 113 3.06 7.92 -11.75
N LEU A 114 1.82 7.68 -12.18
CA LEU A 114 1.42 7.82 -13.58
C LEU A 114 1.03 9.27 -13.92
N ASP A 115 0.41 9.98 -12.97
CA ASP A 115 -0.08 11.34 -13.16
C ASP A 115 0.42 12.27 -12.04
N PRO A 116 1.22 13.30 -12.36
CA PRO A 116 1.64 14.28 -11.37
C PRO A 116 0.48 15.07 -10.73
N GLN A 117 -0.65 15.21 -11.43
CA GLN A 117 -1.82 15.92 -10.93
C GLN A 117 -2.55 15.14 -9.83
N GLU A 118 -2.48 13.81 -9.86
CA GLU A 118 -3.10 12.91 -8.88
C GLU A 118 -2.75 13.30 -7.43
N ARG A 119 -1.49 13.68 -7.19
CA ARG A 119 -1.06 14.12 -5.85
C ARG A 119 -1.79 15.36 -5.36
N GLN A 120 -2.02 16.33 -6.24
CA GLN A 120 -2.69 17.59 -5.87
C GLN A 120 -4.17 17.32 -5.57
N ASP A 121 -4.80 16.45 -6.35
CA ASP A 121 -6.20 16.08 -6.17
C ASP A 121 -6.41 15.30 -4.86
N ALA A 122 -5.56 14.29 -4.59
CA ALA A 122 -5.54 13.59 -3.32
C ALA A 122 -5.31 14.54 -2.15
N GLN A 123 -4.31 15.41 -2.23
CA GLN A 123 -3.98 16.36 -1.17
C GLN A 123 -5.14 17.30 -0.84
N ARG A 124 -5.87 17.77 -1.85
CA ARG A 124 -7.04 18.63 -1.66
C ARG A 124 -8.12 17.96 -0.83
N LEU A 125 -8.39 16.68 -1.08
CA LEU A 125 -9.40 15.89 -0.36
C LEU A 125 -8.94 15.48 1.04
N ILE A 126 -7.65 15.18 1.21
CA ILE A 126 -7.09 14.65 2.47
C ILE A 126 -6.71 15.77 3.46
N THR A 127 -6.38 16.98 2.99
CA THR A 127 -5.95 18.10 3.84
C THR A 127 -6.93 18.43 4.97
N PRO A 128 -8.28 18.49 4.77
CA PRO A 128 -9.22 18.77 5.85
C PRO A 128 -9.13 17.73 6.99
N PHE A 129 -9.00 16.45 6.66
CA PHE A 129 -8.80 15.39 7.65
C PHE A 129 -7.51 15.59 8.45
N PHE A 130 -6.39 15.86 7.80
CA PHE A 130 -5.11 16.07 8.50
C PHE A 130 -5.12 17.35 9.36
N THR A 131 -5.81 18.38 8.93
CA THR A 131 -6.00 19.58 9.74
C THR A 131 -6.80 19.26 11.00
N TRP A 132 -7.90 18.54 10.85
CA TRP A 132 -8.74 18.12 11.97
C TRP A 132 -7.96 17.27 12.99
N ILE A 133 -7.26 16.21 12.55
CA ILE A 133 -6.56 15.33 13.48
C ILE A 133 -5.41 16.04 14.22
N LYS A 134 -4.68 16.92 13.54
CA LYS A 134 -3.61 17.73 14.17
C LYS A 134 -4.13 18.64 15.27
N THR A 135 -5.31 19.21 15.08
CA THR A 135 -5.89 20.18 16.01
C THR A 135 -6.66 19.51 17.14
N THR A 136 -7.39 18.43 16.85
CA THR A 136 -8.31 17.81 17.83
C THR A 136 -7.72 16.55 18.48
N HIS A 137 -6.76 15.88 17.83
CA HIS A 137 -6.17 14.62 18.28
C HIS A 137 -4.63 14.59 18.11
N PRO A 138 -3.88 15.55 18.69
CA PRO A 138 -2.44 15.68 18.46
C PRO A 138 -1.63 14.45 18.89
N ALA A 139 -2.07 13.73 19.90
CA ALA A 139 -1.43 12.48 20.33
C ALA A 139 -1.55 11.36 19.30
N GLU A 140 -2.70 11.25 18.64
CA GLU A 140 -2.92 10.28 17.56
C GLU A 140 -2.13 10.68 16.30
N TRP A 141 -2.09 11.97 16.00
CA TRP A 141 -1.25 12.50 14.93
C TRP A 141 0.22 12.09 15.08
N ALA A 142 0.76 12.23 16.30
CA ALA A 142 2.15 11.85 16.59
C ALA A 142 2.42 10.35 16.37
N ARG A 143 1.45 9.49 16.64
CA ARG A 143 1.56 8.03 16.42
C ARG A 143 1.60 7.64 14.95
N MET A 144 1.05 8.45 14.06
CA MET A 144 1.02 8.17 12.62
C MET A 144 2.33 8.53 11.90
N SER A 145 3.34 9.04 12.61
CA SER A 145 4.61 9.48 12.01
C SER A 145 5.56 8.34 11.62
N GLN A 146 5.26 7.11 11.99
CA GLN A 146 6.08 5.92 11.72
C GLN A 146 5.35 4.92 10.83
N LEU A 147 6.10 4.20 9.99
CA LEU A 147 5.55 3.08 9.24
C LEU A 147 5.45 1.85 10.16
N SER A 148 4.22 1.50 10.55
CA SER A 148 3.91 0.32 11.36
C SER A 148 2.43 -0.04 11.23
N TYR A 149 2.07 -1.26 11.61
CA TYR A 149 0.66 -1.66 11.69
C TYR A 149 -0.16 -0.71 12.56
N GLU A 150 0.38 -0.31 13.72
CA GLU A 150 -0.33 0.58 14.67
C GLU A 150 -0.61 1.96 14.06
N SER A 151 0.35 2.53 13.31
CA SER A 151 0.13 3.82 12.66
C SER A 151 -0.91 3.73 11.53
N GLY A 152 -0.88 2.68 10.70
CA GLY A 152 -1.90 2.44 9.70
C GLY A 152 -3.29 2.22 10.31
N ALA A 153 -3.39 1.40 11.36
CA ALA A 153 -4.63 1.16 12.09
C ALA A 153 -5.18 2.43 12.78
N THR A 154 -4.27 3.28 13.30
CA THR A 154 -4.64 4.58 13.85
C THR A 154 -5.20 5.49 12.76
N LEU A 155 -4.56 5.56 11.59
CA LEU A 155 -5.04 6.33 10.46
C LEU A 155 -6.46 5.88 10.05
N ALA A 156 -6.67 4.58 9.85
CA ALA A 156 -7.98 4.04 9.47
C ALA A 156 -9.07 4.32 10.53
N ARG A 157 -8.74 4.20 11.82
CA ARG A 157 -9.67 4.51 12.92
C ARG A 157 -10.04 5.99 12.96
N MET A 158 -9.04 6.87 12.81
CA MET A 158 -9.26 8.32 12.84
C MET A 158 -10.01 8.81 11.61
N ALA A 159 -9.81 8.20 10.43
CA ALA A 159 -10.60 8.50 9.24
C ALA A 159 -12.09 8.25 9.47
N ARG A 160 -12.45 7.11 10.06
CA ARG A 160 -13.85 6.81 10.40
C ARG A 160 -14.42 7.77 11.46
N ALA A 161 -13.63 8.13 12.48
CA ALA A 161 -14.04 9.09 13.50
C ALA A 161 -14.31 10.48 12.88
N TRP A 162 -13.46 10.90 11.96
CA TRP A 162 -13.66 12.14 11.21
C TRP A 162 -14.95 12.12 10.39
N ALA A 163 -15.20 11.05 9.62
CA ALA A 163 -16.44 10.89 8.87
C ALA A 163 -17.69 11.00 9.77
N ALA A 164 -17.66 10.33 10.92
CA ALA A 164 -18.76 10.42 11.89
C ALA A 164 -18.97 11.84 12.40
N SER A 165 -17.88 12.61 12.62
CA SER A 165 -17.97 14.02 13.07
C SER A 165 -18.56 14.95 12.03
N GLN A 166 -18.43 14.64 10.72
CA GLN A 166 -19.00 15.41 9.63
C GLN A 166 -20.51 15.13 9.42
N SER A 167 -21.00 14.00 9.94
CA SER A 167 -22.38 13.55 9.78
C SER A 167 -23.29 13.95 10.95
N SER A 168 -22.72 14.55 12.01
CA SER A 168 -23.49 15.05 13.17
C SER A 168 -24.03 16.45 12.85
N PRO A 169 -25.36 16.70 12.99
CA PRO A 169 -25.97 17.99 12.69
C PRO A 169 -25.54 19.08 13.67
#